data_02b90d7c0691f1a8d2e3c840272d97eb
#
_entry.id   02b90d7c0691f1a8d2e3c840272d97eb
#
_cell.length_a   1.000
_cell.length_b   1.000
_cell.length_c   1.000
_cell.angle_alpha   90.00
_cell.angle_beta   90.00
_cell.angle_gamma   90.00
#
_symmetry.space_group_name_H-M   'P 1'
#
loop_
_entity.id
_entity.type
_entity.pdbx_description
1 polymer ?
#
loop_
_entity_poly.entity_id
_entity_poly.type
_entity_poly.pdbx_seq_one_letter_code
_entity_poly.pdbx_strand_id
1 'polypeptide(L)'
;MSYIRFGLMILTSTVVMFILMYLNTYAFEHVYFSETRTYMAILMGATMAIIMLAFMLGMYKNTALNIAIFVGAAVVFAGALWLVRSQVTVSGESYMRAMIPHHSIAIMTSERAQIEDARVRKLADEIIDAQRKEIAEMAYLIEDLADGNVVKEIYEDPAPEPGSVEDALNKVM
;
A
#
# COMPACT_ATOMS: atom_id res chain seq x y z
N MET A 1 32.27 -8.77 10.65
CA MET A 1 31.51 -8.48 9.42
C MET A 1 31.56 -7.00 9.10
N SER A 2 31.35 -6.59 7.84
CA SER A 2 31.35 -5.18 7.45
C SER A 2 29.96 -4.59 7.65
N TYR A 3 29.85 -3.40 8.27
CA TYR A 3 28.61 -2.65 8.40
C TYR A 3 28.02 -2.23 7.04
N ILE A 4 28.86 -2.09 6.02
CA ILE A 4 28.39 -1.82 4.65
C ILE A 4 27.57 -3.02 4.14
N ARG A 5 28.04 -4.26 4.35
CA ARG A 5 27.27 -5.46 3.99
C ARG A 5 25.95 -5.55 4.75
N PHE A 6 25.95 -5.18 6.02
CA PHE A 6 24.72 -5.10 6.82
C PHE A 6 23.73 -4.10 6.23
N GLY A 7 24.19 -2.87 5.95
CA GLY A 7 23.34 -1.85 5.33
C GLY A 7 22.79 -2.27 3.96
N LEU A 8 23.63 -2.87 3.10
CA LEU A 8 23.20 -3.38 1.80
C LEU A 8 22.17 -4.51 1.94
N MET A 9 22.34 -5.40 2.91
CA MET A 9 21.39 -6.49 3.17
C MET A 9 20.02 -5.93 3.57
N ILE A 10 19.99 -4.98 4.52
CA ILE A 10 18.74 -4.33 4.94
C ILE A 10 18.08 -3.59 3.77
N LEU A 11 18.86 -2.80 3.02
CA LEU A 11 18.35 -2.04 1.86
C LEU A 11 17.76 -2.99 0.80
N THR A 12 18.50 -4.01 0.40
CA THR A 12 18.05 -4.99 -0.61
C THR A 12 16.79 -5.70 -0.15
N SER A 13 16.74 -6.15 1.11
CA SER A 13 15.55 -6.79 1.66
C SER A 13 14.35 -5.85 1.69
N THR A 14 14.55 -4.58 2.04
CA THR A 14 13.48 -3.57 2.05
C THR A 14 12.91 -3.34 0.65
N VAL A 15 13.78 -3.21 -0.36
CA VAL A 15 13.37 -3.06 -1.77
C VAL A 15 12.62 -4.30 -2.26
N VAL A 16 13.15 -5.49 -1.97
CA VAL A 16 12.47 -6.75 -2.34
C VAL A 16 11.10 -6.83 -1.68
N MET A 17 10.99 -6.55 -0.38
CA MET A 17 9.70 -6.56 0.32
C MET A 17 8.71 -5.56 -0.28
N PHE A 18 9.17 -4.34 -0.64
CA PHE A 18 8.33 -3.36 -1.31
C PHE A 18 7.75 -3.90 -2.62
N ILE A 19 8.57 -4.55 -3.45
CA ILE A 19 8.12 -5.17 -4.71
C ILE A 19 7.13 -6.31 -4.43
N LEU A 20 7.46 -7.20 -3.47
CA LEU A 20 6.61 -8.34 -3.12
C LEU A 20 5.22 -7.93 -2.63
N MET A 21 5.07 -6.75 -2.00
CA MET A 21 3.77 -6.22 -1.58
C MET A 21 2.79 -5.96 -2.74
N TYR A 22 3.24 -5.97 -3.99
CA TYR A 22 2.39 -5.82 -5.17
C TYR A 22 1.99 -7.15 -5.83
N LEU A 23 2.62 -8.27 -5.44
CA LEU A 23 2.33 -9.58 -6.06
C LEU A 23 0.94 -10.14 -5.72
N ASN A 24 0.26 -9.60 -4.71
CA ASN A 24 -1.06 -10.04 -4.28
C ASN A 24 -2.20 -9.19 -4.85
N THR A 25 -1.97 -8.36 -5.85
CA THR A 25 -3.03 -7.69 -6.61
C THR A 25 -3.75 -8.67 -7.52
N TYR A 26 -5.06 -8.48 -7.73
CA TYR A 26 -5.88 -9.33 -8.59
C TYR A 26 -5.47 -9.24 -10.07
N ALA A 27 -5.21 -8.02 -10.54
CA ALA A 27 -4.81 -7.73 -11.92
C ALA A 27 -3.59 -6.80 -11.96
N PHE A 28 -2.78 -6.90 -13.03
CA PHE A 28 -1.61 -6.04 -13.23
C PHE A 28 -1.99 -4.56 -13.41
N GLU A 29 -3.14 -4.28 -13.98
CA GLU A 29 -3.68 -2.92 -14.19
C GLU A 29 -3.97 -2.21 -12.87
N HIS A 30 -4.12 -2.97 -11.78
CA HIS A 30 -4.33 -2.44 -10.42
C HIS A 30 -3.02 -2.13 -9.68
N VAL A 31 -1.86 -2.24 -10.33
CA VAL A 31 -0.55 -1.93 -9.74
C VAL A 31 -0.26 -0.45 -9.87
N TYR A 32 -0.60 0.32 -8.85
CA TYR A 32 -0.27 1.74 -8.74
C TYR A 32 0.76 1.98 -7.65
N PHE A 33 1.62 2.98 -7.85
CA PHE A 33 2.55 3.41 -6.81
C PHE A 33 1.78 3.94 -5.59
N SER A 34 2.17 3.49 -4.40
CA SER A 34 1.56 3.88 -3.13
C SER A 34 2.59 4.41 -2.15
N GLU A 35 2.44 5.65 -1.73
CA GLU A 35 3.27 6.27 -0.69
C GLU A 35 3.14 5.50 0.62
N THR A 36 1.92 5.12 1.00
CA THR A 36 1.66 4.33 2.22
C THR A 36 2.43 3.01 2.21
N ARG A 37 2.48 2.29 1.06
CA ARG A 37 3.29 1.06 0.94
C ARG A 37 4.79 1.35 1.05
N THR A 38 5.25 2.48 0.55
CA THR A 38 6.64 2.91 0.71
C THR A 38 6.99 3.13 2.17
N TYR A 39 6.14 3.83 2.92
CA TYR A 39 6.34 4.03 4.36
C TYR A 39 6.29 2.72 5.14
N MET A 40 5.39 1.80 4.77
CA MET A 40 5.34 0.45 5.35
C MET A 40 6.62 -0.35 5.07
N ALA A 41 7.18 -0.26 3.87
CA ALA A 41 8.44 -0.92 3.54
C ALA A 41 9.60 -0.35 4.37
N ILE A 42 9.68 0.98 4.52
CA ILE A 42 10.68 1.66 5.37
C ILE A 42 10.53 1.23 6.83
N LEU A 43 9.31 1.19 7.35
CA LEU A 43 9.02 0.72 8.72
C LEU A 43 9.49 -0.72 8.93
N MET A 44 9.20 -1.62 7.99
CA MET A 44 9.66 -3.01 8.05
C MET A 44 11.19 -3.11 7.95
N GLY A 45 11.83 -2.30 7.10
CA GLY A 45 13.27 -2.23 6.98
C GLY A 45 13.96 -1.76 8.27
N ALA A 46 13.41 -0.74 8.92
CA ALA A 46 13.88 -0.25 10.22
C ALA A 46 13.75 -1.32 11.31
N THR A 47 12.60 -1.99 11.36
CA THR A 47 12.37 -3.12 12.29
C THR A 47 13.37 -4.25 12.05
N MET A 48 13.60 -4.60 10.78
CA MET A 48 14.58 -5.62 10.38
C MET A 48 16.00 -5.22 10.81
N ALA A 49 16.39 -3.95 10.66
CA ALA A 49 17.70 -3.48 11.08
C ALA A 49 17.91 -3.66 12.59
N ILE A 50 16.89 -3.34 13.41
CA ILE A 50 16.91 -3.54 14.87
C ILE A 50 17.08 -5.02 15.20
N ILE A 51 16.21 -5.87 14.69
CA ILE A 51 16.18 -7.31 15.01
C ILE A 51 17.48 -7.97 14.55
N MET A 52 17.88 -7.76 13.29
CA MET A 52 19.08 -8.39 12.74
C MET A 52 20.34 -7.96 13.47
N LEU A 53 20.48 -6.66 13.81
CA LEU A 53 21.64 -6.20 14.58
C LEU A 53 21.65 -6.79 15.99
N ALA A 54 20.50 -6.88 16.66
CA ALA A 54 20.39 -7.47 17.99
C ALA A 54 20.89 -8.93 18.01
N PHE A 55 20.48 -9.74 17.03
CA PHE A 55 20.95 -11.13 16.90
C PHE A 55 22.42 -11.24 16.47
N MET A 56 22.94 -10.22 15.81
CA MET A 56 24.30 -10.25 15.24
C MET A 56 25.32 -9.41 16.05
N LEU A 57 25.00 -8.95 17.25
CA LEU A 57 25.89 -8.13 18.08
C LEU A 57 27.27 -8.77 18.31
N GLY A 58 27.34 -10.10 18.42
CA GLY A 58 28.60 -10.83 18.56
C GLY A 58 29.54 -10.66 17.36
N MET A 59 29.04 -10.33 16.19
CA MET A 59 29.81 -10.12 14.96
C MET A 59 30.17 -8.66 14.71
N TYR A 60 29.48 -7.71 15.37
CA TYR A 60 29.66 -6.27 15.21
C TYR A 60 30.20 -5.67 16.49
N LYS A 61 31.52 -5.47 16.56
CA LYS A 61 32.24 -5.11 17.80
C LYS A 61 32.28 -3.61 18.10
N ASN A 62 31.88 -2.75 17.17
CA ASN A 62 31.87 -1.30 17.39
C ASN A 62 30.58 -0.88 18.11
N THR A 63 30.65 -0.78 19.43
CA THR A 63 29.49 -0.44 20.28
C THR A 63 28.86 0.91 19.93
N ALA A 64 29.67 1.93 19.62
CA ALA A 64 29.16 3.25 19.27
C ALA A 64 28.35 3.21 17.97
N LEU A 65 28.81 2.47 16.96
CA LEU A 65 28.10 2.31 15.69
C LEU A 65 26.84 1.45 15.86
N ASN A 66 26.88 0.41 16.69
CA ASN A 66 25.70 -0.38 17.01
C ASN A 66 24.62 0.47 17.66
N ILE A 67 24.97 1.29 18.65
CA ILE A 67 24.02 2.21 19.30
C ILE A 67 23.47 3.21 18.28
N ALA A 68 24.32 3.79 17.44
CA ALA A 68 23.87 4.72 16.39
C ALA A 68 22.88 4.07 15.41
N ILE A 69 23.10 2.81 15.03
CA ILE A 69 22.17 2.06 14.15
C ILE A 69 20.85 1.79 14.88
N PHE A 70 20.86 1.36 16.15
CA PHE A 70 19.63 1.14 16.93
C PHE A 70 18.82 2.43 17.08
N VAL A 71 19.45 3.53 17.47
CA VAL A 71 18.77 4.83 17.62
C VAL A 71 18.26 5.33 16.28
N GLY A 72 19.09 5.28 15.22
CA GLY A 72 18.67 5.69 13.89
C GLY A 72 17.50 4.86 13.36
N ALA A 73 17.54 3.54 13.52
CA ALA A 73 16.44 2.66 13.11
C ALA A 73 15.17 2.92 13.93
N ALA A 74 15.27 3.18 15.23
CA ALA A 74 14.13 3.54 16.06
C ALA A 74 13.50 4.88 15.64
N VAL A 75 14.30 5.89 15.30
CA VAL A 75 13.81 7.16 14.77
C VAL A 75 13.13 6.99 13.43
N VAL A 76 13.74 6.22 12.51
CA VAL A 76 13.14 5.91 11.19
C VAL A 76 11.83 5.14 11.36
N PHE A 77 11.78 4.17 12.26
CA PHE A 77 10.56 3.43 12.59
C PHE A 77 9.45 4.36 13.08
N ALA A 78 9.74 5.22 14.07
CA ALA A 78 8.77 6.15 14.63
C ALA A 78 8.26 7.15 13.56
N GLY A 79 9.16 7.70 12.75
CA GLY A 79 8.82 8.61 11.66
C GLY A 79 7.96 7.94 10.58
N ALA A 80 8.34 6.75 10.13
CA ALA A 80 7.56 5.99 9.15
C ALA A 80 6.18 5.61 9.70
N LEU A 81 6.09 5.19 10.97
CA LEU A 81 4.82 4.88 11.63
C LEU A 81 3.92 6.13 11.72
N TRP A 82 4.51 7.28 12.07
CA TRP A 82 3.77 8.54 12.09
C TRP A 82 3.24 8.91 10.70
N LEU A 83 4.04 8.80 9.63
CA LEU A 83 3.61 9.05 8.26
C LEU A 83 2.48 8.11 7.82
N VAL A 84 2.61 6.80 8.12
CA VAL A 84 1.53 5.82 7.85
C VAL A 84 0.24 6.17 8.57
N ARG A 85 0.31 6.62 9.82
CA ARG A 85 -0.90 6.89 10.62
C ARG A 85 -1.51 8.26 10.36
N SER A 86 -0.69 9.27 10.09
CA SER A 86 -1.15 10.64 9.87
C SER A 86 -1.63 10.88 8.45
N GLN A 87 -1.12 10.13 7.46
CA GLN A 87 -1.39 10.30 6.03
C GLN A 87 -1.18 11.74 5.52
N VAL A 88 -0.38 12.55 6.23
CA VAL A 88 -0.22 13.98 6.01
C VAL A 88 0.35 14.33 4.62
N THR A 89 1.09 13.40 4.01
CA THR A 89 1.68 13.56 2.68
C THR A 89 0.79 13.00 1.56
N VAL A 90 -0.28 12.28 1.90
CA VAL A 90 -1.13 11.59 0.94
C VAL A 90 -2.20 12.54 0.41
N SER A 91 -2.08 12.93 -0.85
CA SER A 91 -3.09 13.71 -1.57
C SER A 91 -4.27 12.82 -2.01
N GLY A 92 -5.35 13.44 -2.52
CA GLY A 92 -6.52 12.70 -3.03
C GLY A 92 -6.15 11.71 -4.13
N GLU A 93 -5.33 12.11 -5.10
CA GLU A 93 -4.83 11.23 -6.16
C GLU A 93 -3.95 10.10 -5.60
N SER A 94 -3.00 10.43 -4.72
CA SER A 94 -2.13 9.45 -4.07
C SER A 94 -2.93 8.46 -3.21
N TYR A 95 -4.00 8.93 -2.56
CA TYR A 95 -4.95 8.09 -1.83
C TYR A 95 -5.62 7.06 -2.76
N MET A 96 -6.20 7.50 -3.87
CA MET A 96 -6.87 6.60 -4.82
C MET A 96 -5.89 5.59 -5.43
N ARG A 97 -4.69 6.03 -5.81
CA ARG A 97 -3.61 5.14 -6.31
C ARG A 97 -3.19 4.09 -5.27
N ALA A 98 -3.26 4.41 -3.99
CA ALA A 98 -2.98 3.46 -2.91
C ALA A 98 -4.15 2.50 -2.66
N MET A 99 -5.39 2.98 -2.82
CA MET A 99 -6.61 2.21 -2.56
C MET A 99 -6.93 1.19 -3.67
N ILE A 100 -6.67 1.49 -4.94
CA ILE A 100 -6.91 0.54 -6.03
C ILE A 100 -6.24 -0.83 -5.79
N PRO A 101 -4.91 -0.93 -5.53
CA PRO A 101 -4.31 -2.22 -5.23
C PRO A 101 -4.80 -2.83 -3.90
N HIS A 102 -5.28 -2.03 -2.95
CA HIS A 102 -5.87 -2.55 -1.72
C HIS A 102 -7.22 -3.23 -1.99
N HIS A 103 -8.10 -2.59 -2.76
CA HIS A 103 -9.39 -3.16 -3.18
C HIS A 103 -9.19 -4.39 -4.08
N SER A 104 -8.19 -4.36 -4.93
CA SER A 104 -7.80 -5.51 -5.77
C SER A 104 -7.48 -6.76 -4.95
N ILE A 105 -6.82 -6.63 -3.80
CA ILE A 105 -6.57 -7.75 -2.88
C ILE A 105 -7.90 -8.28 -2.32
N ALA A 106 -8.83 -7.42 -1.97
CA ALA A 106 -10.13 -7.84 -1.43
C ALA A 106 -10.93 -8.66 -2.45
N ILE A 107 -10.91 -8.27 -3.74
CA ILE A 107 -11.52 -9.07 -4.83
C ILE A 107 -10.85 -10.45 -4.89
N MET A 108 -9.53 -10.50 -4.97
CA MET A 108 -8.78 -11.75 -5.08
C MET A 108 -9.09 -12.70 -3.92
N THR A 109 -9.08 -12.19 -2.69
CA THR A 109 -9.32 -13.02 -1.50
C THR A 109 -10.75 -13.48 -1.40
N SER A 110 -11.72 -12.64 -1.72
CA SER A 110 -13.15 -12.97 -1.70
C SER A 110 -13.54 -13.98 -2.78
N GLU A 111 -12.93 -13.89 -3.95
CA GLU A 111 -13.20 -14.79 -5.08
C GLU A 111 -12.57 -16.17 -4.87
N ARG A 112 -11.31 -16.22 -4.37
CA ARG A 112 -10.55 -17.48 -4.26
C ARG A 112 -10.73 -18.22 -2.94
N ALA A 113 -11.32 -17.58 -1.92
CA ALA A 113 -11.58 -18.23 -0.62
C ALA A 113 -12.63 -19.34 -0.78
N GLN A 114 -12.35 -20.49 -0.17
CA GLN A 114 -13.29 -21.62 -0.09
C GLN A 114 -14.30 -21.35 1.02
N ILE A 115 -15.35 -20.60 0.70
CA ILE A 115 -16.38 -20.18 1.67
C ILE A 115 -17.57 -21.15 1.58
N GLU A 116 -17.80 -21.92 2.64
CA GLU A 116 -18.89 -22.91 2.72
C GLU A 116 -20.21 -22.32 3.25
N ASP A 117 -20.14 -21.35 4.19
CA ASP A 117 -21.35 -20.71 4.73
C ASP A 117 -21.95 -19.75 3.68
N ALA A 118 -23.19 -19.99 3.30
CA ALA A 118 -23.90 -19.21 2.27
C ALA A 118 -24.04 -17.71 2.63
N ARG A 119 -24.11 -17.37 3.92
CA ARG A 119 -24.20 -15.96 4.37
C ARG A 119 -22.86 -15.26 4.18
N VAL A 120 -21.76 -15.96 4.46
CA VAL A 120 -20.41 -15.44 4.25
C VAL A 120 -20.11 -15.35 2.76
N ARG A 121 -20.54 -16.32 1.95
CA ARG A 121 -20.40 -16.27 0.48
C ARG A 121 -21.14 -15.07 -0.10
N LYS A 122 -22.40 -14.87 0.31
CA LYS A 122 -23.18 -13.69 -0.11
C LYS A 122 -22.46 -12.38 0.22
N LEU A 123 -21.96 -12.23 1.45
CA LEU A 123 -21.20 -11.06 1.84
C LEU A 123 -19.94 -10.87 0.98
N ALA A 124 -19.22 -11.95 0.69
CA ALA A 124 -18.03 -11.88 -0.15
C ALA A 124 -18.35 -11.47 -1.60
N ASP A 125 -19.49 -11.91 -2.16
CA ASP A 125 -19.96 -11.50 -3.48
C ASP A 125 -20.33 -10.00 -3.50
N GLU A 126 -21.02 -9.52 -2.46
CA GLU A 126 -21.33 -8.09 -2.30
C GLU A 126 -20.04 -7.23 -2.17
N ILE A 127 -19.01 -7.75 -1.47
CA ILE A 127 -17.70 -7.10 -1.40
C ILE A 127 -17.04 -7.04 -2.78
N ILE A 128 -17.07 -8.13 -3.56
CA ILE A 128 -16.46 -8.15 -4.90
C ILE A 128 -17.08 -7.07 -5.78
N ASP A 129 -18.42 -6.99 -5.82
CA ASP A 129 -19.13 -6.03 -6.65
C ASP A 129 -18.85 -4.58 -6.22
N ALA A 130 -18.86 -4.30 -4.91
CA ALA A 130 -18.52 -2.99 -4.36
C ALA A 130 -17.08 -2.59 -4.72
N GLN A 131 -16.11 -3.50 -4.54
CA GLN A 131 -14.71 -3.21 -4.81
C GLN A 131 -14.43 -2.97 -6.30
N ARG A 132 -15.09 -3.70 -7.20
CA ARG A 132 -14.98 -3.47 -8.65
C ARG A 132 -15.48 -2.08 -9.02
N LYS A 133 -16.65 -1.70 -8.50
CA LYS A 133 -17.22 -0.36 -8.72
C LYS A 133 -16.28 0.73 -8.21
N GLU A 134 -15.79 0.61 -6.97
CA GLU A 134 -14.91 1.61 -6.36
C GLU A 134 -13.56 1.73 -7.08
N ILE A 135 -12.99 0.63 -7.60
CA ILE A 135 -11.78 0.68 -8.43
C ILE A 135 -12.05 1.48 -9.71
N ALA A 136 -13.18 1.24 -10.38
CA ALA A 136 -13.54 1.96 -11.60
C ALA A 136 -13.75 3.46 -11.34
N GLU A 137 -14.43 3.82 -10.25
CA GLU A 137 -14.63 5.21 -9.83
C GLU A 137 -13.29 5.90 -9.54
N MET A 138 -12.39 5.25 -8.78
CA MET A 138 -11.07 5.81 -8.48
C MET A 138 -10.22 5.97 -9.74
N ALA A 139 -10.25 5.03 -10.67
CA ALA A 139 -9.51 5.12 -11.93
C ALA A 139 -10.01 6.30 -12.77
N TYR A 140 -11.33 6.47 -12.87
CA TYR A 140 -11.94 7.63 -13.55
C TYR A 140 -11.53 8.95 -12.92
N LEU A 141 -11.64 9.06 -11.58
CA LEU A 141 -11.29 10.29 -10.86
C LEU A 141 -9.79 10.64 -10.95
N ILE A 142 -8.91 9.66 -11.07
CA ILE A 142 -7.47 9.90 -11.29
C ILE A 142 -7.26 10.54 -12.67
N GLU A 143 -7.94 10.06 -13.71
CA GLU A 143 -7.87 10.64 -15.05
C GLU A 143 -8.47 12.05 -15.08
N ASP A 144 -9.63 12.26 -14.47
CA ASP A 144 -10.32 13.56 -14.40
C ASP A 144 -9.51 14.61 -13.65
N LEU A 145 -8.88 14.25 -12.54
CA LEU A 145 -7.99 15.14 -11.79
C LEU A 145 -6.70 15.46 -12.55
N ALA A 146 -6.19 14.55 -13.38
CA ALA A 146 -5.02 14.80 -14.21
C ALA A 146 -5.32 15.87 -15.27
N ASP A 147 -6.57 15.97 -15.72
CA ASP A 147 -7.04 17.02 -16.64
C ASP A 147 -7.34 18.37 -15.94
N GLY A 148 -7.15 18.45 -14.62
CA GLY A 148 -7.29 19.66 -13.83
C GLY A 148 -8.70 19.93 -13.30
N ASN A 149 -9.61 18.99 -13.41
CA ASN A 149 -11.00 19.12 -12.96
C ASN A 149 -11.13 18.89 -11.43
N VAL A 150 -10.81 19.90 -10.63
CA VAL A 150 -10.91 19.83 -9.18
C VAL A 150 -12.24 20.42 -8.69
N VAL A 151 -13.11 19.55 -8.17
CA VAL A 151 -14.36 19.96 -7.52
C VAL A 151 -14.11 20.18 -6.03
N LYS A 152 -14.27 21.41 -5.54
CA LYS A 152 -14.01 21.78 -4.13
C LYS A 152 -15.20 21.58 -3.21
N GLU A 153 -16.41 21.61 -3.74
CA GLU A 153 -17.65 21.45 -2.99
C GLU A 153 -18.57 20.49 -3.75
N ILE A 154 -19.00 19.42 -3.09
CA ILE A 154 -20.07 18.57 -3.61
C ILE A 154 -21.37 19.09 -3.00
N TYR A 155 -22.13 19.84 -3.79
CA TYR A 155 -23.53 20.11 -3.48
C TYR A 155 -24.35 18.90 -3.90
N GLU A 156 -25.13 18.36 -2.97
CA GLU A 156 -26.11 17.28 -3.14
C GLU A 156 -26.16 16.69 -4.55
N ASP A 157 -25.40 15.62 -4.73
CA ASP A 157 -25.41 14.70 -5.87
C ASP A 157 -25.12 15.27 -7.27
N PRO A 158 -23.90 15.19 -7.72
CA PRO A 158 -23.75 14.49 -8.94
C PRO A 158 -22.93 13.21 -8.67
N ALA A 159 -23.64 12.11 -8.46
CA ALA A 159 -23.07 10.85 -8.89
C ALA A 159 -22.52 11.08 -10.31
N PRO A 160 -21.27 10.68 -10.61
CA PRO A 160 -20.73 10.81 -11.97
C PRO A 160 -21.78 10.27 -12.93
N GLU A 161 -21.99 10.96 -14.05
CA GLU A 161 -22.96 10.58 -15.08
C GLU A 161 -22.91 9.06 -15.24
N PRO A 162 -24.04 8.35 -15.16
CA PRO A 162 -24.04 6.87 -15.17
C PRO A 162 -23.23 6.24 -16.31
N GLY A 163 -23.12 6.94 -17.44
CA GLY A 163 -22.30 6.51 -18.56
C GLY A 163 -20.79 6.51 -18.32
N SER A 164 -20.26 7.40 -17.50
CA SER A 164 -18.80 7.49 -17.28
C SER A 164 -18.28 6.43 -16.30
N VAL A 165 -19.08 6.06 -15.29
CA VAL A 165 -18.77 4.94 -14.37
C VAL A 165 -19.00 3.60 -15.07
N GLU A 166 -20.04 3.51 -15.90
CA GLU A 166 -20.37 2.31 -16.66
C GLU A 166 -19.33 2.03 -17.75
N ASP A 167 -18.81 3.07 -18.40
CA ASP A 167 -17.70 2.95 -19.36
C ASP A 167 -16.38 2.56 -18.67
N ALA A 168 -16.11 3.07 -17.48
CA ALA A 168 -14.95 2.66 -16.68
C ALA A 168 -15.10 1.22 -16.16
N LEU A 169 -16.29 0.82 -15.70
CA LEU A 169 -16.60 -0.56 -15.31
C LEU A 169 -16.42 -1.55 -16.47
N ASN A 170 -16.86 -1.21 -17.68
CA ASN A 170 -16.73 -2.06 -18.86
C ASN A 170 -15.27 -2.24 -19.33
N LYS A 171 -14.36 -1.34 -18.96
CA LYS A 171 -12.93 -1.50 -19.24
C LYS A 171 -12.22 -2.42 -18.24
N VAL A 172 -12.82 -2.68 -17.07
CA VAL A 172 -12.21 -3.45 -15.96
C VAL A 172 -12.82 -4.87 -15.87
N MET A 173 -13.92 -5.13 -16.54
CA MET A 173 -14.51 -6.47 -16.69
C MET A 173 -13.98 -7.18 -17.94
#